data_e5408d5ffd769232d261320d29f65e71
#
_entry.id   e5408d5ffd769232d261320d29f65e71
#
_cell.length_a   1.000
_cell.length_b   1.000
_cell.length_c   1.000
_cell.angle_alpha   90.00
_cell.angle_beta   90.00
_cell.angle_gamma   90.00
#
_symmetry.space_group_name_H-M   'P 1'
#
loop_
_entity.id
_entity.type
_entity.pdbx_description
1 polymer ?
#
loop_
_entity_poly.entity_id
_entity_poly.type
_entity_poly.pdbx_seq_one_letter_code
_entity_poly.pdbx_strand_id
1 'polypeptide(L)'
;MKRKEKQGISALKQKRRNFPISIAHRGASAWANENTLRAFDVANKLCAEMWEIDVHLSCDGVCVVCHDDNLLRLTGLDINISKSLWKELKNIPLKRGGFLSTFKDVVKLCQKL
;
A
#
# COMPACT_ATOMS: atom_id res chain seq x y z
N MET A 1 21.83 4.66 14.79
CA MET A 1 20.97 4.39 13.64
C MET A 1 20.55 5.66 12.89
N LYS A 2 20.24 6.72 13.59
CA LYS A 2 19.89 7.99 12.93
C LYS A 2 20.97 8.51 11.99
N ARG A 3 22.22 8.42 12.40
CA ARG A 3 23.34 8.81 11.55
C ARG A 3 23.41 7.95 10.27
N LYS A 4 23.20 6.64 10.42
CA LYS A 4 23.18 5.73 9.27
C LYS A 4 22.06 6.06 8.30
N GLU A 5 20.89 6.37 8.82
CA GLU A 5 19.74 6.74 7.98
C GLU A 5 20.04 8.00 7.17
N LYS A 6 20.59 9.03 7.84
CA LYS A 6 20.98 10.26 7.15
C LYS A 6 22.03 10.01 6.09
N GLN A 7 23.02 9.16 6.41
CA GLN A 7 24.07 8.81 5.46
C GLN A 7 23.50 8.03 4.28
N GLY A 8 22.53 7.13 4.52
CA GLY A 8 21.88 6.37 3.45
C GLY A 8 21.13 7.28 2.50
N ILE A 9 20.35 8.23 3.01
CA ILE A 9 19.63 9.19 2.18
C ILE A 9 20.61 10.07 1.39
N SER A 10 21.65 10.57 2.05
CA SER A 10 22.69 11.35 1.39
C SER A 10 23.37 10.59 0.28
N ALA A 11 23.72 9.34 0.55
CA ALA A 11 24.39 8.49 -0.45
C ALA A 11 23.50 8.28 -1.68
N LEU A 12 22.21 8.07 -1.48
CA LEU A 12 21.26 7.92 -2.61
C LEU A 12 21.16 9.19 -3.43
N LYS A 13 21.19 10.35 -2.80
CA LYS A 13 21.17 11.64 -3.49
C LYS A 13 22.46 11.90 -4.26
N GLN A 14 23.58 11.50 -3.70
CA GLN A 14 24.90 11.72 -4.30
C GLN A 14 25.23 10.74 -5.40
N LYS A 15 24.82 9.48 -5.25
CA LYS A 15 25.07 8.44 -6.25
C LYS A 15 24.00 8.53 -7.33
N ARG A 16 24.38 9.02 -8.48
CA ARG A 16 23.49 9.00 -9.63
C ARG A 16 23.35 7.56 -10.12
N ARG A 17 22.11 7.15 -10.25
CA ARG A 17 21.81 5.80 -10.75
C ARG A 17 21.87 5.80 -12.27
N ASN A 18 22.48 4.76 -12.81
CA ASN A 18 22.52 4.55 -14.25
C ASN A 18 21.32 3.77 -14.77
N PHE A 19 20.40 3.40 -13.87
CA PHE A 19 19.20 2.63 -14.20
C PHE A 19 18.00 3.17 -13.42
N PRO A 20 16.78 2.96 -13.91
CA PRO A 20 15.58 3.42 -13.24
C PRO A 20 15.38 2.78 -11.87
N ILE A 21 14.69 3.49 -10.97
CA ILE A 21 14.21 2.96 -9.70
C ILE A 21 13.00 2.07 -10.00
N SER A 22 12.95 0.89 -9.37
CA SER A 22 11.79 0.03 -9.48
C SER A 22 10.71 0.47 -8.48
N ILE A 23 9.50 0.69 -8.96
CA ILE A 23 8.36 1.10 -8.14
C ILE A 23 7.26 0.06 -8.32
N ALA A 24 6.81 -0.52 -7.21
CA ALA A 24 5.69 -1.46 -7.23
C ALA A 24 4.37 -0.67 -7.21
N HIS A 25 3.72 -0.59 -8.34
CA HIS A 25 2.43 0.09 -8.50
C HIS A 25 1.34 -0.69 -7.77
N ARG A 26 0.81 -0.13 -6.69
CA ARG A 26 -0.17 -0.76 -5.79
C ARG A 26 0.37 -2.05 -5.14
N GLY A 27 1.69 -2.11 -4.92
CA GLY A 27 2.40 -3.30 -4.51
C GLY A 27 2.66 -4.25 -5.68
N ALA A 28 2.97 -5.51 -5.39
CA ALA A 28 3.17 -6.53 -6.42
C ALA A 28 1.82 -7.04 -6.93
N SER A 29 1.09 -6.18 -7.64
CA SER A 29 -0.30 -6.41 -8.04
C SER A 29 -0.50 -7.56 -9.02
N ALA A 30 0.55 -7.99 -9.70
CA ALA A 30 0.50 -9.19 -10.55
C ALA A 30 0.48 -10.48 -9.72
N TRP A 31 0.91 -10.43 -8.46
CA TRP A 31 1.07 -11.60 -7.60
C TRP A 31 0.07 -11.67 -6.45
N ALA A 32 -0.47 -10.53 -6.06
CA ALA A 32 -1.44 -10.42 -4.98
C ALA A 32 -2.38 -9.27 -5.26
N ASN A 33 -3.53 -9.22 -4.59
CA ASN A 33 -4.46 -8.11 -4.76
C ASN A 33 -3.76 -6.77 -4.53
N GLU A 34 -4.01 -5.84 -5.43
CA GLU A 34 -3.48 -4.49 -5.35
C GLU A 34 -3.76 -3.82 -4.00
N ASN A 35 -2.83 -2.99 -3.54
CA ASN A 35 -2.99 -2.18 -2.33
C ASN A 35 -3.29 -3.00 -1.05
N THR A 36 -2.88 -4.26 -1.02
CA THR A 36 -2.98 -5.08 0.19
C THR A 36 -1.61 -5.24 0.85
N LEU A 37 -1.61 -5.56 2.14
CA LEU A 37 -0.36 -5.81 2.87
C LEU A 37 0.43 -6.94 2.21
N ARG A 38 -0.27 -7.97 1.72
CA ARG A 38 0.39 -9.07 1.00
C ARG A 38 1.09 -8.57 -0.27
N ALA A 39 0.44 -7.69 -1.02
CA ALA A 39 1.04 -7.16 -2.25
C ALA A 39 2.31 -6.36 -1.96
N PHE A 40 2.33 -5.60 -0.87
CA PHE A 40 3.51 -4.85 -0.47
C PHE A 40 4.61 -5.75 0.07
N ASP A 41 4.26 -6.78 0.85
CA ASP A 41 5.22 -7.76 1.34
C ASP A 41 5.88 -8.52 0.18
N VAL A 42 5.09 -8.95 -0.79
CA VAL A 42 5.62 -9.61 -2.00
C VAL A 42 6.52 -8.66 -2.78
N ALA A 43 6.12 -7.39 -2.91
CA ALA A 43 6.95 -6.39 -3.58
C ALA A 43 8.33 -6.28 -2.93
N ASN A 44 8.37 -6.28 -1.59
CA ASN A 44 9.65 -6.25 -0.87
C ASN A 44 10.48 -7.50 -1.16
N LYS A 45 9.86 -8.68 -1.16
CA LYS A 45 10.55 -9.94 -1.45
C LYS A 45 11.07 -9.99 -2.88
N LEU A 46 10.43 -9.29 -3.80
CA LEU A 46 10.87 -9.15 -5.19
C LEU A 46 11.86 -8.00 -5.36
N CYS A 47 12.32 -7.41 -4.27
CA CYS A 47 13.30 -6.33 -4.24
C CYS A 47 12.86 -5.04 -4.92
N ALA A 48 11.57 -4.73 -4.92
CA ALA A 48 11.09 -3.43 -5.34
C ALA A 48 11.66 -2.35 -4.42
N GLU A 49 12.11 -1.26 -4.98
CA GLU A 49 12.77 -0.19 -4.21
C GLU A 49 11.77 0.74 -3.55
N MET A 50 10.60 0.89 -4.16
CA MET A 50 9.54 1.77 -3.67
C MET A 50 8.18 1.08 -3.85
N TRP A 51 7.23 1.49 -3.05
CA TRP A 51 5.83 1.12 -3.21
C TRP A 51 5.02 2.34 -3.58
N GLU A 52 4.15 2.20 -4.54
CA GLU A 52 3.16 3.22 -4.86
C GLU A 52 1.83 2.77 -4.28
N ILE A 53 1.16 3.64 -3.56
CA ILE A 53 -0.10 3.35 -2.91
C ILE A 53 -1.14 4.41 -3.28
N ASP A 54 -2.41 4.03 -3.18
CA ASP A 54 -3.54 4.93 -3.34
C ASP A 54 -4.33 4.94 -2.04
N VAL A 55 -4.86 6.09 -1.66
CA VAL A 55 -5.59 6.23 -0.41
C VAL A 55 -6.89 7.00 -0.59
N HIS A 56 -7.87 6.65 0.24
CA HIS A 56 -9.14 7.36 0.37
C HIS A 56 -9.48 7.46 1.86
N LEU A 57 -10.20 8.51 2.24
CA LEU A 57 -10.69 8.63 3.60
C LEU A 57 -12.08 8.00 3.74
N SER A 58 -12.25 7.17 4.76
CA SER A 58 -13.57 6.72 5.18
C SER A 58 -14.36 7.89 5.76
N CYS A 59 -15.67 7.70 5.99
CA CYS A 59 -16.49 8.79 6.53
C CYS A 59 -16.10 9.17 7.97
N ASP A 60 -15.45 8.26 8.69
CA ASP A 60 -14.93 8.52 10.04
C ASP A 60 -13.44 8.95 10.03
N GLY A 61 -12.91 9.30 8.87
CA GLY A 61 -11.57 9.89 8.77
C GLY A 61 -10.41 8.91 8.79
N VAL A 62 -10.65 7.61 8.60
CA VAL A 62 -9.58 6.62 8.51
C VAL A 62 -9.01 6.61 7.11
N CYS A 63 -7.68 6.67 7.00
CA CYS A 63 -6.97 6.63 5.71
C CYS A 63 -6.88 5.17 5.24
N VAL A 64 -7.67 4.83 4.23
CA VAL A 64 -7.79 3.46 3.69
C VAL A 64 -6.96 3.35 2.41
N VAL A 65 -6.18 2.30 2.28
CA VAL A 65 -5.34 2.06 1.11
C VAL A 65 -6.17 1.34 0.04
N CYS A 66 -6.56 2.08 -0.99
CA CYS A 66 -7.38 1.58 -2.09
C CYS A 66 -7.35 2.58 -3.23
N HIS A 67 -7.33 2.07 -4.47
CA HIS A 67 -7.36 2.96 -5.64
C HIS A 67 -8.74 3.54 -5.88
N ASP A 68 -9.77 2.71 -5.90
CA ASP A 68 -11.14 3.15 -6.19
C ASP A 68 -11.84 3.55 -4.89
N ASP A 69 -12.64 4.61 -4.92
CA ASP A 69 -13.53 4.91 -3.80
C ASP A 69 -14.64 3.86 -3.72
N ASN A 70 -15.15 3.39 -4.85
CA ASN A 70 -16.18 2.36 -4.91
C ASN A 70 -15.57 0.96 -4.98
N LEU A 71 -16.03 0.06 -4.12
CA LEU A 71 -15.49 -1.27 -3.94
C LEU A 71 -16.05 -2.33 -4.88
N LEU A 72 -16.89 -1.96 -5.85
CA LEU A 72 -17.57 -2.94 -6.71
C LEU A 72 -16.58 -3.84 -7.45
N ARG A 73 -15.53 -3.25 -8.01
CA ARG A 73 -14.51 -3.99 -8.77
C ARG A 73 -13.77 -5.01 -7.91
N LEU A 74 -13.46 -4.64 -6.66
CA LEU A 74 -12.63 -5.47 -5.78
C LEU A 74 -13.44 -6.47 -4.95
N THR A 75 -14.68 -6.16 -4.64
CA THR A 75 -15.49 -6.96 -3.69
C THR A 75 -16.79 -7.49 -4.28
N GLY A 76 -17.27 -6.91 -5.36
CA GLY A 76 -18.61 -7.20 -5.89
C GLY A 76 -19.74 -6.43 -5.19
N LEU A 77 -19.40 -5.59 -4.21
CA LEU A 77 -20.39 -4.79 -3.47
C LEU A 77 -20.28 -3.32 -3.86
N ASP A 78 -21.43 -2.70 -4.10
CA ASP A 78 -21.51 -1.27 -4.44
C ASP A 78 -21.47 -0.45 -3.15
N ILE A 79 -20.25 -0.28 -2.62
CA ILE A 79 -19.99 0.42 -1.36
C ILE A 79 -18.90 1.45 -1.62
N ASN A 80 -19.11 2.69 -1.15
CA ASN A 80 -18.11 3.75 -1.25
C ASN A 80 -17.35 3.90 0.07
N ILE A 81 -16.02 3.94 -0.01
CA ILE A 81 -15.17 4.15 1.15
C ILE A 81 -15.51 5.46 1.85
N SER A 82 -15.69 6.52 1.08
CA SER A 82 -15.97 7.86 1.61
C SER A 82 -17.30 7.96 2.36
N LYS A 83 -18.21 7.02 2.14
CA LYS A 83 -19.54 6.97 2.78
C LYS A 83 -19.66 5.90 3.85
N SER A 84 -18.59 5.20 4.17
CA SER A 84 -18.62 4.04 5.07
C SER A 84 -17.70 4.24 6.25
N LEU A 85 -18.00 3.56 7.36
CA LEU A 85 -17.12 3.53 8.53
C LEU A 85 -16.05 2.48 8.32
N TRP A 86 -14.86 2.72 8.85
CA TRP A 86 -13.76 1.76 8.75
C TRP A 86 -14.13 0.39 9.31
N LYS A 87 -14.84 0.35 10.43
CA LYS A 87 -15.26 -0.92 11.04
C LYS A 87 -16.12 -1.78 10.09
N GLU A 88 -16.82 -1.14 9.17
CA GLU A 88 -17.61 -1.84 8.15
C GLU A 88 -16.72 -2.33 7.01
N LEU A 89 -15.77 -1.49 6.59
CA LEU A 89 -14.90 -1.78 5.45
C LEU A 89 -13.89 -2.86 5.72
N LYS A 90 -13.33 -2.89 6.93
CA LYS A 90 -12.20 -3.78 7.26
C LYS A 90 -12.53 -5.27 7.19
N ASN A 91 -13.79 -5.63 7.29
CA ASN A 91 -14.22 -7.03 7.30
C ASN A 91 -14.78 -7.51 5.96
N ILE A 92 -14.77 -6.66 4.93
CA ILE A 92 -15.26 -7.05 3.61
C ILE A 92 -14.15 -7.80 2.87
N PRO A 93 -14.36 -9.08 2.52
CA PRO A 93 -13.33 -9.83 1.80
C PRO A 93 -13.21 -9.35 0.36
N LEU A 94 -11.98 -9.25 -0.12
CA LEU A 94 -11.70 -8.99 -1.52
C LEU A 94 -11.92 -10.27 -2.34
N LYS A 95 -12.38 -10.13 -3.58
CA LYS A 95 -12.71 -11.29 -4.45
C LYS A 95 -11.58 -12.30 -4.58
N ARG A 96 -10.33 -11.83 -4.63
CA ARG A 96 -9.17 -12.69 -4.83
C ARG A 96 -8.41 -12.95 -3.54
N GLY A 97 -9.02 -12.66 -2.41
CA GLY A 97 -8.45 -12.86 -1.08
C GLY A 97 -7.89 -11.58 -0.47
N GLY A 98 -7.84 -11.59 0.85
CA GLY A 98 -7.36 -10.46 1.62
C GLY A 98 -8.43 -9.42 1.93
N PHE A 99 -8.01 -8.37 2.58
CA PHE A 99 -8.87 -7.29 3.07
C PHE A 99 -8.20 -5.96 2.82
N LEU A 100 -8.98 -4.88 2.84
CA LEU A 100 -8.44 -3.53 2.82
C LEU A 100 -7.59 -3.28 4.06
N SER A 101 -6.62 -2.40 3.93
CA SER A 101 -5.73 -2.00 5.03
C SER A 101 -5.75 -0.50 5.18
N THR A 102 -5.33 -0.03 6.36
CA THR A 102 -5.13 1.41 6.58
C THR A 102 -3.73 1.81 6.14
N PHE A 103 -3.55 3.10 5.88
CA PHE A 103 -2.21 3.64 5.62
C PHE A 103 -1.26 3.35 6.79
N LYS A 104 -1.77 3.42 8.02
CA LYS A 104 -1.00 3.10 9.22
C LYS A 104 -0.45 1.68 9.18
N ASP A 105 -1.26 0.71 8.73
CA ASP A 105 -0.82 -0.68 8.61
C ASP A 105 0.30 -0.83 7.58
N VAL A 106 0.20 -0.12 6.45
CA VAL A 106 1.22 -0.16 5.41
C VAL A 106 2.54 0.44 5.93
N VAL A 107 2.47 1.56 6.65
CA VAL A 107 3.65 2.18 7.25
C VAL A 107 4.31 1.24 8.26
N LYS A 108 3.52 0.58 9.10
CA LYS A 108 4.05 -0.40 10.06
C LYS A 108 4.74 -1.56 9.36
N LEU A 109 4.17 -2.06 8.28
CA LEU A 109 4.82 -3.12 7.50
C LEU A 109 6.14 -2.63 6.93
N CYS A 110 6.16 -1.45 6.34
CA CYS A 110 7.37 -0.86 5.78
C CYS A 110 8.48 -0.72 6.83
N GLN A 111 8.13 -0.34 8.05
CA GLN A 111 9.08 -0.18 9.14
C GLN A 111 9.70 -1.49 9.63
N LYS A 112 9.04 -2.62 9.41
CA LYS A 112 9.55 -3.95 9.77
C LYS A 112 10.54 -4.49 8.76
N LEU A 113 10.54 -3.97 7.56
CA LEU A 113 11.36 -4.44 6.46
C LEU A 113 12.66 -3.61 6.34
#